data_a81f9c13873845ae781b5800d1d700c5
#
_entry.id   a81f9c13873845ae781b5800d1d700c5
#
_cell.length_a   1.000
_cell.length_b   1.000
_cell.length_c   1.000
_cell.angle_alpha   90.00
_cell.angle_beta   90.00
_cell.angle_gamma   90.00
#
_symmetry.space_group_name_H-M   'P 1'
#
loop_
_entity.id
_entity.type
_entity.pdbx_description
1 polymer ?
#
loop_
_entity_poly.entity_id
_entity_poly.type
_entity_poly.pdbx_seq_one_letter_code
_entity_poly.pdbx_strand_id
1 'polypeptide(L)'
;MAALTGSPSTLQILPKKTLLVPSTRSRCLFMTSLLRPSSISALTSMQKKSSSKVVALLLSENDSHRGDVLHAASSMLSNCLSETHLDQTVRGLLSKSRGKVRDVYDAGDHLVLVTTDRQSAFDRVLASIPFKGQVLNETSLWWFNKTQHITPNALVSAPDRNVTIAKKCSVFPVEFVVRRYITGSTDTSLWTVYAEGIRNYCGNSLPEGLVKNEKLSANILTPTTKSADHDVPVSPDEILQLGLMTKDELDEVSNKALALFSYGQQVALENGLILVDTKYEFGKAADGTIMLVDEVHTPDSSRYWIANSYQERFNSGIEPENVDKEFLRLWFKEHCNPYEDEVLPEAPKDLVCELAWRYIFLFETITNSKFQLPVSEVAYYKLYFTPVGSGHINFLLSQEPIHDRITRNVSNALSSF
;
A
#
# COMPACT_ATOMS: atom_id res chain seq x y z
N MET A 1 -44.70 -28.18 11.15
CA MET A 1 -45.96 -27.39 11.01
C MET A 1 -45.84 -26.10 11.80
N ALA A 2 -46.12 -25.03 11.17
CA ALA A 2 -46.31 -23.61 11.51
C ALA A 2 -45.24 -22.71 10.93
N ALA A 3 -45.59 -22.13 9.79
CA ALA A 3 -44.94 -20.99 9.14
C ALA A 3 -45.40 -19.70 9.86
N LEU A 4 -44.44 -18.74 9.99
CA LEU A 4 -44.78 -17.34 10.23
C LEU A 4 -44.00 -16.48 9.24
N THR A 5 -44.77 -15.94 8.30
CA THR A 5 -44.39 -14.92 7.33
C THR A 5 -44.45 -13.55 7.99
N GLY A 6 -43.41 -12.77 7.92
CA GLY A 6 -43.34 -11.36 8.29
C GLY A 6 -42.79 -10.54 7.17
N SER A 7 -43.62 -9.65 6.60
CA SER A 7 -43.29 -8.71 5.50
C SER A 7 -42.48 -7.51 6.02
N PRO A 8 -41.67 -6.86 5.18
CA PRO A 8 -40.87 -5.70 5.56
C PRO A 8 -41.68 -4.41 5.51
N SER A 9 -41.54 -3.59 6.55
CA SER A 9 -42.14 -2.26 6.67
C SER A 9 -41.28 -1.20 5.97
N THR A 10 -41.92 -0.51 5.04
CA THR A 10 -41.40 0.62 4.27
C THR A 10 -41.27 1.87 5.17
N LEU A 11 -40.10 2.45 5.30
CA LEU A 11 -39.89 3.74 5.95
C LEU A 11 -40.07 4.87 4.93
N GLN A 12 -41.06 5.74 5.18
CA GLN A 12 -41.32 6.96 4.42
C GLN A 12 -40.40 8.10 4.89
N ILE A 13 -39.78 8.77 3.92
CA ILE A 13 -38.95 9.96 4.10
C ILE A 13 -39.85 11.21 4.04
N LEU A 14 -39.81 12.04 5.08
CA LEU A 14 -40.47 13.36 5.13
C LEU A 14 -39.47 14.48 4.77
N PRO A 15 -39.91 15.55 4.09
CA PRO A 15 -39.01 16.60 3.59
C PRO A 15 -38.65 17.64 4.67
N LYS A 16 -37.39 18.09 4.69
CA LYS A 16 -36.90 19.15 5.59
C LYS A 16 -37.26 20.54 5.07
N LYS A 17 -37.78 21.36 5.98
CA LYS A 17 -38.06 22.79 5.81
C LYS A 17 -36.78 23.64 5.85
N THR A 18 -36.69 24.55 4.89
CA THR A 18 -35.68 25.62 4.79
C THR A 18 -35.95 26.73 5.85
N LEU A 19 -34.93 27.12 6.58
CA LEU A 19 -34.93 28.32 7.41
C LEU A 19 -33.78 29.25 6.96
N LEU A 20 -34.15 30.45 6.54
CA LEU A 20 -33.30 31.59 6.23
C LEU A 20 -32.91 32.33 7.52
N VAL A 21 -31.66 32.70 7.68
CA VAL A 21 -31.18 33.68 8.68
C VAL A 21 -30.16 34.65 8.05
N PRO A 22 -30.22 35.96 8.36
CA PRO A 22 -29.54 36.98 7.56
C PRO A 22 -28.12 37.32 8.03
N SER A 23 -27.36 37.91 7.09
CA SER A 23 -25.99 38.36 7.21
C SER A 23 -25.85 39.60 8.14
N THR A 24 -24.82 39.60 8.98
CA THR A 24 -24.25 40.84 9.52
C THR A 24 -22.73 40.85 9.32
N ARG A 25 -22.27 41.90 8.61
CA ARG A 25 -20.86 42.27 8.45
C ARG A 25 -20.34 42.91 9.72
N SER A 26 -19.20 42.53 10.20
CA SER A 26 -18.38 43.36 11.09
C SER A 26 -16.93 43.33 10.61
N ARG A 27 -16.41 44.55 10.35
CA ARG A 27 -15.00 44.85 10.08
C ARG A 27 -14.23 44.93 11.40
N CYS A 28 -13.05 44.37 11.48
CA CYS A 28 -12.05 44.77 12.44
C CYS A 28 -10.66 44.84 11.82
N LEU A 29 -9.94 45.88 12.27
CA LEU A 29 -8.72 46.43 11.72
C LEU A 29 -7.45 45.63 12.04
N PHE A 30 -6.46 45.83 11.17
CA PHE A 30 -5.07 45.40 11.21
C PHE A 30 -4.29 45.88 12.46
N MET A 31 -3.41 45.01 12.95
CA MET A 31 -2.15 45.39 13.57
C MET A 31 -1.03 44.45 13.10
N THR A 32 -0.08 45.01 12.39
CA THR A 32 1.14 44.38 11.91
C THR A 32 2.22 44.39 12.98
N SER A 33 2.83 43.27 13.29
CA SER A 33 4.14 43.23 13.93
C SER A 33 5.10 42.37 13.10
N LEU A 34 6.16 43.01 12.64
CA LEU A 34 7.27 42.47 11.86
C LEU A 34 8.16 41.59 12.76
N LEU A 35 8.27 40.28 12.40
CA LEU A 35 9.40 39.45 12.81
C LEU A 35 10.02 38.84 11.55
N ARG A 36 11.34 39.00 11.38
CA ARG A 36 12.14 38.57 10.23
C ARG A 36 12.30 37.04 10.25
N PRO A 37 12.22 36.36 9.10
CA PRO A 37 12.53 34.92 8.99
C PRO A 37 13.96 34.74 8.47
N SER A 38 14.84 34.14 9.25
CA SER A 38 16.21 33.79 8.83
C SER A 38 16.61 32.34 8.96
N SER A 39 15.64 31.38 8.99
CA SER A 39 15.94 29.94 9.10
C SER A 39 15.21 29.03 8.13
N ILE A 40 14.39 29.55 7.22
CA ILE A 40 13.59 28.71 6.28
C ILE A 40 14.33 28.39 4.97
N SER A 41 15.39 29.18 4.63
CA SER A 41 16.07 29.01 3.32
C SER A 41 16.98 27.81 3.19
N ALA A 42 17.50 27.25 4.29
CA ALA A 42 18.43 26.12 4.24
C ALA A 42 17.69 24.76 4.04
N LEU A 43 16.54 24.58 4.70
CA LEU A 43 15.72 23.38 4.55
C LEU A 43 15.10 23.26 3.14
N THR A 44 14.65 24.38 2.58
CA THR A 44 14.10 24.41 1.20
C THR A 44 15.14 24.13 0.13
N SER A 45 16.41 24.45 0.35
CA SER A 45 17.47 24.19 -0.64
C SER A 45 17.92 22.71 -0.64
N MET A 46 17.92 22.03 0.51
CA MET A 46 18.22 20.60 0.60
C MET A 46 17.07 19.75 0.02
N GLN A 47 15.82 20.11 0.32
CA GLN A 47 14.64 19.43 -0.25
C GLN A 47 14.59 19.55 -1.78
N LYS A 48 14.85 20.75 -2.35
CA LYS A 48 14.89 20.94 -3.81
C LYS A 48 15.94 20.08 -4.49
N LYS A 49 17.12 19.89 -3.90
CA LYS A 49 18.19 19.06 -4.50
C LYS A 49 17.87 17.56 -4.45
N SER A 50 17.24 17.06 -3.37
CA SER A 50 16.82 15.67 -3.23
C SER A 50 15.68 15.32 -4.20
N SER A 51 14.61 16.13 -4.20
CA SER A 51 13.44 15.93 -5.08
C SER A 51 13.80 15.96 -6.56
N SER A 52 14.66 16.89 -6.99
CA SER A 52 15.11 16.97 -8.39
C SER A 52 15.85 15.71 -8.84
N LYS A 53 16.64 15.08 -7.95
CA LYS A 53 17.35 13.83 -8.24
C LYS A 53 16.38 12.65 -8.37
N VAL A 54 15.33 12.58 -7.53
CA VAL A 54 14.34 11.50 -7.57
C VAL A 54 13.56 11.51 -8.87
N VAL A 55 13.07 12.67 -9.33
CA VAL A 55 12.37 12.78 -10.62
C VAL A 55 13.31 12.42 -11.78
N ALA A 56 14.54 12.89 -11.77
CA ALA A 56 15.52 12.56 -12.81
C ALA A 56 15.77 11.05 -12.89
N LEU A 57 15.84 10.35 -11.76
CA LEU A 57 16.02 8.90 -11.73
C LEU A 57 14.78 8.13 -12.24
N LEU A 58 13.57 8.57 -11.89
CA LEU A 58 12.34 7.91 -12.36
C LEU A 58 12.14 8.07 -13.87
N LEU A 59 12.44 9.26 -14.40
CA LEU A 59 12.15 9.63 -15.79
C LEU A 59 13.36 9.41 -16.74
N SER A 60 14.54 9.07 -16.22
CA SER A 60 15.74 8.84 -17.04
C SER A 60 15.60 7.57 -17.85
N GLU A 61 15.27 7.71 -19.12
CA GLU A 61 15.27 6.59 -20.09
C GLU A 61 16.66 6.00 -20.33
N ASN A 62 17.71 6.76 -20.00
CA ASN A 62 19.12 6.37 -20.19
C ASN A 62 19.77 5.82 -18.90
N ASP A 63 19.03 5.61 -17.82
CA ASP A 63 19.56 4.96 -16.62
C ASP A 63 19.75 3.46 -16.89
N SER A 64 20.99 3.00 -16.89
CA SER A 64 21.32 1.58 -17.07
C SER A 64 20.62 0.69 -16.05
N HIS A 65 20.44 1.17 -14.83
CA HIS A 65 19.74 0.43 -13.79
C HIS A 65 18.26 0.23 -14.09
N ARG A 66 17.55 1.28 -14.56
CA ARG A 66 16.16 1.13 -15.04
C ARG A 66 16.06 0.13 -16.18
N GLY A 67 16.98 0.22 -17.15
CA GLY A 67 17.06 -0.73 -18.25
C GLY A 67 17.25 -2.17 -17.78
N ASP A 68 18.14 -2.41 -16.82
CA ASP A 68 18.40 -3.73 -16.25
C ASP A 68 17.17 -4.28 -15.53
N VAL A 69 16.44 -3.45 -14.76
CA VAL A 69 15.19 -3.84 -14.09
C VAL A 69 14.10 -4.19 -15.08
N LEU A 70 13.88 -3.35 -16.10
CA LEU A 70 12.87 -3.61 -17.14
C LEU A 70 13.16 -4.89 -17.92
N HIS A 71 14.44 -5.15 -18.24
CA HIS A 71 14.86 -6.37 -18.89
C HIS A 71 14.61 -7.60 -17.99
N ALA A 72 15.00 -7.53 -16.72
CA ALA A 72 14.74 -8.58 -15.74
C ALA A 72 13.24 -8.83 -15.56
N ALA A 73 12.42 -7.77 -15.43
CA ALA A 73 10.97 -7.89 -15.33
C ALA A 73 10.38 -8.57 -16.57
N SER A 74 10.79 -8.17 -17.76
CA SER A 74 10.33 -8.79 -19.01
C SER A 74 10.65 -10.28 -19.09
N SER A 75 11.82 -10.70 -18.61
CA SER A 75 12.23 -12.11 -18.59
C SER A 75 11.45 -12.94 -17.55
N MET A 76 10.90 -12.29 -16.51
CA MET A 76 10.19 -12.95 -15.41
C MET A 76 8.67 -12.96 -15.57
N LEU A 77 8.10 -12.37 -16.63
CA LEU A 77 6.64 -12.30 -16.83
C LEU A 77 5.94 -13.66 -16.77
N SER A 78 6.56 -14.70 -17.34
CA SER A 78 6.02 -16.08 -17.32
C SER A 78 6.29 -16.83 -16.03
N ASN A 79 7.14 -16.30 -15.15
CA ASN A 79 7.64 -16.96 -13.94
C ASN A 79 7.26 -16.19 -12.65
N CYS A 80 6.24 -15.33 -12.72
CA CYS A 80 5.70 -14.64 -11.54
C CYS A 80 5.19 -15.65 -10.51
N LEU A 81 5.45 -15.37 -9.24
CA LEU A 81 4.93 -16.14 -8.11
C LEU A 81 3.42 -15.89 -7.98
N SER A 82 2.60 -16.68 -8.63
CA SER A 82 1.14 -16.52 -8.62
C SER A 82 0.45 -17.26 -7.48
N GLU A 83 1.01 -18.36 -6.99
CA GLU A 83 0.48 -19.18 -5.90
C GLU A 83 1.57 -20.08 -5.33
N THR A 84 1.43 -20.51 -4.08
CA THR A 84 2.29 -21.53 -3.44
C THR A 84 1.44 -22.67 -2.87
N HIS A 85 2.08 -23.84 -2.65
CA HIS A 85 1.43 -25.05 -2.11
C HIS A 85 2.31 -25.66 -1.00
N LEU A 86 2.72 -24.82 -0.03
CA LEU A 86 3.62 -25.23 1.05
C LEU A 86 2.98 -26.25 1.99
N ASP A 87 1.66 -26.23 2.14
CA ASP A 87 0.89 -27.21 2.92
C ASP A 87 1.08 -28.66 2.43
N GLN A 88 1.48 -28.83 1.17
CA GLN A 88 1.74 -30.17 0.60
C GLN A 88 3.17 -30.65 0.84
N THR A 89 4.11 -29.75 1.15
CA THR A 89 5.55 -30.05 1.18
C THR A 89 6.24 -29.72 2.50
N VAL A 90 5.72 -28.75 3.25
CA VAL A 90 6.31 -28.26 4.50
C VAL A 90 5.55 -28.83 5.70
N ARG A 91 6.27 -29.56 6.56
CA ARG A 91 5.69 -30.11 7.79
C ARG A 91 5.38 -28.99 8.79
N GLY A 92 4.29 -29.16 9.55
CA GLY A 92 3.88 -28.20 10.58
C GLY A 92 2.90 -27.13 10.10
N LEU A 93 2.59 -27.07 8.80
CA LEU A 93 1.50 -26.26 8.29
C LEU A 93 0.17 -27.02 8.38
N LEU A 94 -0.85 -26.36 8.97
CA LEU A 94 -2.15 -26.98 9.28
C LEU A 94 -3.19 -26.75 8.18
N SER A 95 -3.18 -25.54 7.60
CA SER A 95 -4.13 -25.16 6.56
C SER A 95 -3.59 -23.99 5.73
N LYS A 96 -4.17 -23.80 4.54
CA LYS A 96 -3.89 -22.68 3.63
C LYS A 96 -5.16 -21.84 3.43
N SER A 97 -4.98 -20.52 3.44
CA SER A 97 -5.95 -19.55 2.94
C SER A 97 -5.31 -18.74 1.82
N ARG A 98 -6.01 -18.58 0.69
CA ARG A 98 -5.55 -17.78 -0.45
C ARG A 98 -6.20 -16.42 -0.45
N GLY A 99 -5.42 -15.38 -0.15
CA GLY A 99 -5.85 -13.98 -0.30
C GLY A 99 -5.64 -13.44 -1.72
N LYS A 100 -6.04 -12.18 -1.95
CA LYS A 100 -5.86 -11.49 -3.23
C LYS A 100 -4.38 -11.26 -3.57
N VAL A 101 -3.51 -11.11 -2.56
CA VAL A 101 -2.07 -10.78 -2.70
C VAL A 101 -1.17 -11.83 -2.03
N ARG A 102 -1.61 -12.46 -0.94
CA ARG A 102 -0.82 -13.42 -0.15
C ARG A 102 -1.47 -14.78 -0.09
N ASP A 103 -0.62 -15.80 0.00
CA ASP A 103 -1.01 -17.11 0.52
C ASP A 103 -0.65 -17.15 1.99
N VAL A 104 -1.60 -17.52 2.84
CA VAL A 104 -1.47 -17.53 4.29
C VAL A 104 -1.60 -18.97 4.78
N TYR A 105 -0.60 -19.41 5.53
CA TYR A 105 -0.59 -20.76 6.12
C TYR A 105 -0.65 -20.67 7.62
N ASP A 106 -1.50 -21.49 8.23
CA ASP A 106 -1.58 -21.68 9.67
C ASP A 106 -0.48 -22.65 10.13
N ALA A 107 0.36 -22.20 11.05
CA ALA A 107 1.42 -22.98 11.68
C ALA A 107 1.24 -23.05 13.21
N GLY A 108 -0.02 -23.17 13.68
CA GLY A 108 -0.37 -23.20 15.10
C GLY A 108 -0.40 -21.82 15.73
N ASP A 109 0.61 -21.45 16.53
CA ASP A 109 0.73 -20.14 17.16
C ASP A 109 1.22 -19.04 16.21
N HIS A 110 1.62 -19.42 14.99
CA HIS A 110 2.17 -18.53 13.98
C HIS A 110 1.40 -18.63 12.67
N LEU A 111 1.54 -17.60 11.85
CA LEU A 111 1.13 -17.57 10.46
C LEU A 111 2.36 -17.46 9.56
N VAL A 112 2.38 -18.22 8.48
CA VAL A 112 3.37 -18.05 7.39
C VAL A 112 2.70 -17.31 6.25
N LEU A 113 3.13 -16.07 6.02
CA LEU A 113 2.57 -15.16 5.02
C LEU A 113 3.50 -15.16 3.81
N VAL A 114 3.06 -15.73 2.69
CA VAL A 114 3.81 -15.70 1.43
C VAL A 114 3.24 -14.61 0.54
N THR A 115 4.00 -13.54 0.35
CA THR A 115 3.61 -12.43 -0.53
C THR A 115 3.90 -12.81 -1.98
N THR A 116 2.85 -12.83 -2.80
CA THR A 116 2.90 -13.24 -4.21
C THR A 116 2.97 -12.03 -5.14
N ASP A 117 3.20 -12.29 -6.42
CA ASP A 117 3.25 -11.26 -7.46
C ASP A 117 1.86 -10.84 -7.98
N ARG A 118 0.77 -11.44 -7.44
CA ARG A 118 -0.61 -11.06 -7.80
C ARG A 118 -0.88 -9.59 -7.48
N GLN A 119 -1.34 -8.85 -8.48
CA GLN A 119 -1.78 -7.46 -8.34
C GLN A 119 -3.29 -7.40 -8.23
N SER A 120 -3.77 -6.92 -7.09
CA SER A 120 -5.20 -6.76 -6.83
C SER A 120 -5.63 -5.30 -6.81
N ALA A 121 -6.74 -5.02 -7.50
CA ALA A 121 -7.54 -3.81 -7.37
C ALA A 121 -8.98 -4.12 -7.81
N PHE A 122 -9.94 -3.24 -7.48
CA PHE A 122 -11.36 -3.41 -7.82
C PHE A 122 -11.91 -4.79 -7.39
N ASP A 123 -11.47 -5.26 -6.21
CA ASP A 123 -11.77 -6.56 -5.63
C ASP A 123 -11.40 -7.80 -6.47
N ARG A 124 -10.59 -7.60 -7.53
CA ARG A 124 -10.14 -8.63 -8.48
C ARG A 124 -8.62 -8.69 -8.56
N VAL A 125 -8.09 -9.83 -9.02
CA VAL A 125 -6.69 -9.94 -9.44
C VAL A 125 -6.61 -9.49 -10.89
N LEU A 126 -5.86 -8.41 -11.14
CA LEU A 126 -5.76 -7.76 -12.45
C LEU A 126 -4.61 -8.29 -13.30
N ALA A 127 -3.48 -8.60 -12.66
CA ALA A 127 -2.26 -9.02 -13.31
C ALA A 127 -1.33 -9.73 -12.31
N SER A 128 -0.21 -10.28 -12.79
CA SER A 128 0.95 -10.63 -11.98
C SER A 128 2.11 -9.70 -12.35
N ILE A 129 2.69 -9.03 -11.35
CA ILE A 129 3.77 -8.05 -11.54
C ILE A 129 5.08 -8.68 -11.06
N PRO A 130 6.08 -8.83 -11.93
CA PRO A 130 7.36 -9.40 -11.54
C PRO A 130 7.98 -8.71 -10.34
N PHE A 131 8.51 -9.51 -9.40
CA PHE A 131 9.16 -9.06 -8.16
C PHE A 131 8.26 -8.36 -7.14
N LYS A 132 6.97 -8.16 -7.43
CA LYS A 132 6.04 -7.46 -6.53
C LYS A 132 6.04 -8.07 -5.13
N GLY A 133 5.95 -9.39 -5.02
CA GLY A 133 5.91 -10.06 -3.72
C GLY A 133 7.13 -9.76 -2.86
N GLN A 134 8.33 -9.80 -3.45
CA GLN A 134 9.57 -9.45 -2.76
C GLN A 134 9.58 -7.96 -2.36
N VAL A 135 9.22 -7.05 -3.26
CA VAL A 135 9.18 -5.60 -2.96
C VAL A 135 8.26 -5.30 -1.79
N LEU A 136 7.03 -5.85 -1.79
CA LEU A 136 6.09 -5.60 -0.71
C LEU A 136 6.60 -6.13 0.62
N ASN A 137 7.10 -7.37 0.63
CA ASN A 137 7.58 -7.99 1.84
C ASN A 137 8.79 -7.24 2.43
N GLU A 138 9.82 -6.98 1.62
CA GLU A 138 11.03 -6.27 2.06
C GLU A 138 10.74 -4.82 2.48
N THR A 139 9.83 -4.12 1.77
CA THR A 139 9.36 -2.78 2.16
C THR A 139 8.68 -2.80 3.53
N SER A 140 7.74 -3.74 3.74
CA SER A 140 7.06 -3.92 5.03
C SER A 140 8.03 -4.21 6.17
N LEU A 141 8.99 -5.12 5.97
CA LEU A 141 10.00 -5.49 6.96
C LEU A 141 10.85 -4.27 7.36
N TRP A 142 11.24 -3.45 6.39
CA TRP A 142 11.96 -2.21 6.66
C TRP A 142 11.13 -1.24 7.51
N TRP A 143 9.86 -1.05 7.17
CA TRP A 143 8.96 -0.19 7.93
C TRP A 143 8.64 -0.74 9.32
N PHE A 144 8.43 -2.06 9.48
CA PHE A 144 8.26 -2.67 10.79
C PHE A 144 9.41 -2.35 11.72
N ASN A 145 10.64 -2.40 11.23
CA ASN A 145 11.81 -2.01 12.02
C ASN A 145 11.78 -0.51 12.38
N LYS A 146 11.47 0.36 11.42
CA LYS A 146 11.45 1.82 11.62
C LYS A 146 10.34 2.31 12.54
N THR A 147 9.24 1.59 12.66
CA THR A 147 8.03 2.02 13.39
C THR A 147 7.83 1.34 14.74
N GLN A 148 8.78 0.52 15.21
CA GLN A 148 8.69 -0.16 16.51
C GLN A 148 8.49 0.78 17.70
N HIS A 149 8.97 2.02 17.61
CA HIS A 149 8.82 3.04 18.64
C HIS A 149 7.38 3.63 18.68
N ILE A 150 6.55 3.37 17.67
CA ILE A 150 5.16 3.84 17.59
C ILE A 150 4.20 2.72 18.01
N THR A 151 4.40 1.52 17.48
CA THR A 151 3.55 0.37 17.76
C THR A 151 4.33 -0.94 17.58
N PRO A 152 4.08 -1.96 18.41
CA PRO A 152 4.57 -3.29 18.12
C PRO A 152 3.93 -3.83 16.84
N ASN A 153 4.59 -4.81 16.22
CA ASN A 153 4.09 -5.53 15.06
C ASN A 153 4.17 -7.04 15.26
N ALA A 154 3.48 -7.79 14.42
CA ALA A 154 3.37 -9.24 14.56
C ALA A 154 4.58 -10.02 14.00
N LEU A 155 5.59 -9.36 13.43
CA LEU A 155 6.76 -10.02 12.83
C LEU A 155 7.48 -10.88 13.86
N VAL A 156 7.72 -12.15 13.53
CA VAL A 156 8.58 -13.08 14.28
C VAL A 156 9.89 -13.30 13.54
N SER A 157 9.82 -13.67 12.25
CA SER A 157 10.98 -13.84 11.38
C SER A 157 10.63 -13.65 9.91
N ALA A 158 11.66 -13.46 9.09
CA ALA A 158 11.53 -13.36 7.64
C ALA A 158 12.52 -14.34 6.98
N PRO A 159 12.15 -15.63 6.84
CA PRO A 159 13.06 -16.66 6.36
C PRO A 159 13.37 -16.54 4.86
N ASP A 160 12.51 -15.87 4.10
CA ASP A 160 12.65 -15.66 2.66
C ASP A 160 12.24 -14.22 2.29
N ARG A 161 12.71 -13.73 1.17
CA ARG A 161 12.38 -12.38 0.66
C ARG A 161 10.88 -12.18 0.40
N ASN A 162 10.17 -13.27 0.13
CA ASN A 162 8.73 -13.28 -0.10
C ASN A 162 7.94 -13.73 1.12
N VAL A 163 8.58 -14.08 2.25
CA VAL A 163 7.92 -14.75 3.37
C VAL A 163 8.14 -14.02 4.68
N THR A 164 7.06 -13.79 5.38
CA THR A 164 7.05 -13.35 6.78
C THR A 164 6.39 -14.42 7.65
N ILE A 165 7.03 -14.81 8.75
CA ILE A 165 6.40 -15.57 9.83
C ILE A 165 5.97 -14.57 10.90
N ALA A 166 4.68 -14.60 11.23
CA ALA A 166 4.05 -13.64 12.13
C ALA A 166 3.33 -14.33 13.29
N LYS A 167 3.22 -13.63 14.43
CA LYS A 167 2.35 -14.06 15.54
C LYS A 167 0.91 -14.11 15.06
N LYS A 168 0.20 -15.15 15.45
CA LYS A 168 -1.23 -15.26 15.21
C LYS A 168 -1.98 -14.32 16.14
N CYS A 169 -2.70 -13.35 15.56
CA CYS A 169 -3.47 -12.35 16.27
C CYS A 169 -4.96 -12.46 15.94
N SER A 170 -5.81 -12.05 16.87
CA SER A 170 -7.21 -11.77 16.58
C SER A 170 -7.28 -10.42 15.86
N VAL A 171 -7.46 -10.45 14.54
CA VAL A 171 -7.47 -9.24 13.72
C VAL A 171 -8.78 -8.49 13.93
N PHE A 172 -8.71 -7.17 14.13
CA PHE A 172 -9.91 -6.34 14.16
C PHE A 172 -10.59 -6.34 12.78
N PRO A 173 -11.93 -6.44 12.74
CA PRO A 173 -12.67 -6.46 11.48
C PRO A 173 -12.82 -5.06 10.85
N VAL A 174 -11.82 -4.21 11.05
CA VAL A 174 -11.76 -2.82 10.58
C VAL A 174 -10.39 -2.54 9.99
N GLU A 175 -10.36 -1.96 8.80
CA GLU A 175 -9.18 -1.41 8.17
C GLU A 175 -9.10 0.09 8.45
N PHE A 176 -7.93 0.58 8.86
CA PHE A 176 -7.70 1.98 9.21
C PHE A 176 -7.04 2.70 8.04
N VAL A 177 -7.84 3.35 7.20
CA VAL A 177 -7.34 4.14 6.08
C VAL A 177 -7.09 5.57 6.54
N VAL A 178 -5.85 6.05 6.42
CA VAL A 178 -5.46 7.44 6.73
C VAL A 178 -5.19 8.18 5.42
N ARG A 179 -5.75 9.39 5.29
CA ARG A 179 -5.66 10.18 4.06
C ARG A 179 -5.21 11.62 4.35
N ARG A 180 -4.38 12.16 3.46
CA ARG A 180 -3.94 13.56 3.48
C ARG A 180 -4.37 14.33 2.26
N TYR A 181 -4.79 13.67 1.20
CA TYR A 181 -5.17 14.27 -0.07
C TYR A 181 -6.53 13.75 -0.52
N ILE A 182 -7.29 14.63 -1.18
CA ILE A 182 -8.58 14.25 -1.76
C ILE A 182 -8.35 13.67 -3.16
N THR A 183 -8.19 12.36 -3.25
CA THR A 183 -7.79 11.65 -4.48
C THR A 183 -8.36 10.23 -4.54
N GLY A 184 -7.97 9.51 -5.57
CA GLY A 184 -8.26 8.11 -5.81
C GLY A 184 -9.27 7.90 -6.93
N SER A 185 -9.35 6.64 -7.39
CA SER A 185 -10.13 6.23 -8.56
C SER A 185 -11.10 5.08 -8.28
N THR A 186 -11.11 4.50 -7.07
CA THR A 186 -12.09 3.47 -6.67
C THR A 186 -13.36 4.10 -6.09
N ASP A 187 -14.44 3.35 -6.00
CA ASP A 187 -15.74 3.86 -5.55
C ASP A 187 -15.70 4.37 -4.09
N THR A 188 -14.89 3.78 -3.23
CA THR A 188 -14.65 4.23 -1.85
C THR A 188 -13.53 5.27 -1.71
N SER A 189 -12.98 5.76 -2.82
CA SER A 189 -11.95 6.81 -2.80
C SER A 189 -12.53 8.14 -2.39
N LEU A 190 -11.76 8.93 -1.63
CA LEU A 190 -12.24 10.19 -1.09
C LEU A 190 -12.65 11.19 -2.18
N TRP A 191 -11.96 11.20 -3.33
CA TRP A 191 -12.37 12.04 -4.45
C TRP A 191 -13.69 11.58 -5.07
N THR A 192 -13.88 10.27 -5.28
CA THR A 192 -15.11 9.75 -5.89
C THR A 192 -16.33 10.16 -5.08
N VAL A 193 -16.33 9.87 -3.78
CA VAL A 193 -17.45 10.20 -2.89
C VAL A 193 -17.67 11.71 -2.74
N TYR A 194 -16.60 12.51 -2.75
CA TYR A 194 -16.70 13.96 -2.71
C TYR A 194 -17.31 14.54 -3.99
N ALA A 195 -16.94 14.01 -5.16
CA ALA A 195 -17.47 14.41 -6.45
C ALA A 195 -18.97 14.09 -6.59
N GLU A 196 -19.45 13.05 -5.91
CA GLU A 196 -20.88 12.69 -5.78
C GLU A 196 -21.66 13.58 -4.82
N GLY A 197 -21.01 14.55 -4.19
CA GLY A 197 -21.66 15.52 -3.29
C GLY A 197 -21.59 15.17 -1.81
N ILE A 198 -20.90 14.11 -1.41
CA ILE A 198 -20.72 13.75 0.00
C ILE A 198 -19.78 14.76 0.66
N ARG A 199 -20.19 15.33 1.80
CA ARG A 199 -19.44 16.31 2.58
C ARG A 199 -19.17 15.87 4.02
N ASN A 200 -19.66 14.72 4.40
CA ASN A 200 -19.27 14.02 5.62
C ASN A 200 -18.94 12.58 5.27
N TYR A 201 -17.69 12.19 5.45
CA TYR A 201 -17.21 10.85 5.10
C TYR A 201 -16.49 10.21 6.28
N CYS A 202 -17.02 9.09 6.77
CA CYS A 202 -16.54 8.40 7.96
C CYS A 202 -16.42 9.34 9.18
N GLY A 203 -17.39 10.26 9.37
CA GLY A 203 -17.39 11.25 10.46
C GLY A 203 -16.52 12.48 10.21
N ASN A 204 -15.77 12.55 9.09
CA ASN A 204 -14.97 13.72 8.74
C ASN A 204 -15.78 14.71 7.91
N SER A 205 -15.85 15.98 8.34
CA SER A 205 -16.46 17.06 7.59
C SER A 205 -15.47 17.57 6.52
N LEU A 206 -15.89 17.53 5.27
CA LEU A 206 -15.11 17.99 4.12
C LEU A 206 -15.61 19.37 3.68
N PRO A 207 -14.72 20.38 3.56
CA PRO A 207 -15.12 21.73 3.12
C PRO A 207 -15.57 21.73 1.66
N GLU A 208 -16.37 22.74 1.31
CA GLU A 208 -16.76 22.99 -0.07
C GLU A 208 -15.59 23.52 -0.91
N GLY A 209 -15.63 23.23 -2.22
CA GLY A 209 -14.69 23.80 -3.18
C GLY A 209 -13.35 23.06 -3.29
N LEU A 210 -13.20 21.90 -2.65
CA LEU A 210 -12.01 21.07 -2.86
C LEU A 210 -11.96 20.54 -4.30
N VAL A 211 -10.75 20.48 -4.83
CA VAL A 211 -10.49 19.92 -6.16
C VAL A 211 -9.71 18.61 -6.06
N LYS A 212 -9.78 17.77 -7.10
CA LYS A 212 -9.06 16.48 -7.12
C LYS A 212 -7.56 16.68 -6.86
N ASN A 213 -7.00 15.79 -6.07
CA ASN A 213 -5.59 15.79 -5.68
C ASN A 213 -5.17 16.95 -4.75
N GLU A 214 -6.12 17.72 -4.20
CA GLU A 214 -5.81 18.78 -3.23
C GLU A 214 -5.40 18.20 -1.89
N LYS A 215 -4.51 18.92 -1.21
CA LYS A 215 -4.04 18.58 0.14
C LYS A 215 -5.04 19.02 1.19
N LEU A 216 -5.52 18.12 2.03
CA LEU A 216 -6.41 18.42 3.15
C LEU A 216 -5.67 19.22 4.24
N SER A 217 -6.41 19.93 5.08
CA SER A 217 -5.87 20.71 6.21
C SER A 217 -5.23 19.83 7.29
N ALA A 218 -5.74 18.60 7.47
CA ALA A 218 -5.22 17.61 8.43
C ALA A 218 -5.24 16.19 7.82
N ASN A 219 -4.51 15.25 8.44
CA ASN A 219 -4.71 13.83 8.20
C ASN A 219 -6.07 13.42 8.75
N ILE A 220 -6.83 12.65 7.97
CA ILE A 220 -8.13 12.13 8.38
C ILE A 220 -8.15 10.61 8.37
N LEU A 221 -8.91 10.01 9.29
CA LEU A 221 -9.21 8.58 9.32
C LEU A 221 -10.52 8.33 8.58
N THR A 222 -10.49 7.37 7.67
CA THR A 222 -11.67 6.88 6.94
C THR A 222 -11.70 5.36 6.99
N PRO A 223 -12.07 4.79 8.15
CA PRO A 223 -12.05 3.34 8.34
C PRO A 223 -13.04 2.63 7.41
N THR A 224 -12.75 1.37 7.10
CA THR A 224 -13.66 0.47 6.39
C THR A 224 -13.82 -0.84 7.16
N THR A 225 -15.00 -1.44 7.12
CA THR A 225 -15.17 -2.82 7.63
C THR A 225 -14.56 -3.81 6.63
N LYS A 226 -14.01 -4.90 7.15
CA LYS A 226 -13.66 -6.06 6.34
C LYS A 226 -14.92 -6.86 6.06
N SER A 227 -15.44 -6.77 4.86
CA SER A 227 -16.57 -7.58 4.38
C SER A 227 -16.09 -8.65 3.40
N ALA A 228 -16.87 -9.72 3.28
CA ALA A 228 -16.61 -10.76 2.28
C ALA A 228 -16.81 -10.25 0.85
N ASP A 229 -17.75 -9.31 0.67
CA ASP A 229 -18.14 -8.79 -0.65
C ASP A 229 -17.37 -7.50 -0.98
N HIS A 230 -17.54 -6.43 -0.18
CA HIS A 230 -16.91 -5.12 -0.38
C HIS A 230 -16.58 -4.47 0.96
N ASP A 231 -15.46 -3.74 1.00
CA ASP A 231 -15.10 -2.91 2.14
C ASP A 231 -16.07 -1.73 2.26
N VAL A 232 -16.79 -1.64 3.37
CA VAL A 232 -17.79 -0.61 3.61
C VAL A 232 -17.21 0.50 4.49
N PRO A 233 -17.22 1.77 4.03
CA PRO A 233 -16.81 2.90 4.86
C PRO A 233 -17.66 3.02 6.11
N VAL A 234 -17.02 3.21 7.26
CA VAL A 234 -17.68 3.35 8.57
C VAL A 234 -17.09 4.51 9.36
N SER A 235 -17.91 5.17 10.14
CA SER A 235 -17.48 6.17 11.11
C SER A 235 -17.01 5.53 12.43
N PRO A 236 -16.23 6.23 13.27
CA PRO A 236 -15.90 5.78 14.61
C PRO A 236 -17.13 5.41 15.45
N ASP A 237 -18.22 6.18 15.37
CA ASP A 237 -19.45 5.90 16.10
C ASP A 237 -20.12 4.61 15.63
N GLU A 238 -20.14 4.35 14.32
CA GLU A 238 -20.67 3.11 13.75
C GLU A 238 -19.83 1.89 14.15
N ILE A 239 -18.50 2.00 14.22
CA ILE A 239 -17.61 0.92 14.70
C ILE A 239 -18.02 0.50 16.14
N LEU A 240 -18.28 1.48 17.02
CA LEU A 240 -18.71 1.22 18.38
C LEU A 240 -20.13 0.66 18.45
N GLN A 241 -21.07 1.20 17.68
CA GLN A 241 -22.46 0.74 17.61
C GLN A 241 -22.59 -0.70 17.10
N LEU A 242 -21.74 -1.07 16.11
CA LEU A 242 -21.67 -2.42 15.58
C LEU A 242 -20.90 -3.40 16.48
N GLY A 243 -20.29 -2.92 17.56
CA GLY A 243 -19.51 -3.74 18.48
C GLY A 243 -18.25 -4.35 17.87
N LEU A 244 -17.69 -3.73 16.83
CA LEU A 244 -16.51 -4.21 16.14
C LEU A 244 -15.24 -4.00 16.97
N MET A 245 -15.21 -2.97 17.79
CA MET A 245 -14.13 -2.64 18.72
C MET A 245 -14.72 -1.97 19.97
N THR A 246 -14.01 -2.05 21.09
CA THR A 246 -14.28 -1.20 22.26
C THR A 246 -13.77 0.22 21.98
N LYS A 247 -14.24 1.20 22.78
CA LYS A 247 -13.79 2.58 22.64
C LYS A 247 -12.29 2.72 22.86
N ASP A 248 -11.74 2.05 23.87
CA ASP A 248 -10.30 2.12 24.20
C ASP A 248 -9.45 1.53 23.08
N GLU A 249 -9.87 0.40 22.48
CA GLU A 249 -9.20 -0.21 21.32
C GLU A 249 -9.25 0.71 20.10
N LEU A 250 -10.40 1.31 19.81
CA LEU A 250 -10.58 2.24 18.69
C LEU A 250 -9.72 3.49 18.86
N ASP A 251 -9.71 4.07 20.06
CA ASP A 251 -8.89 5.26 20.37
C ASP A 251 -7.38 4.93 20.24
N GLU A 252 -6.94 3.79 20.79
CA GLU A 252 -5.55 3.36 20.72
C GLU A 252 -5.11 3.13 19.27
N VAL A 253 -5.88 2.37 18.49
CA VAL A 253 -5.55 2.05 17.08
C VAL A 253 -5.59 3.29 16.21
N SER A 254 -6.57 4.18 16.41
CA SER A 254 -6.68 5.44 15.68
C SER A 254 -5.46 6.32 15.89
N ASN A 255 -5.01 6.46 17.14
CA ASN A 255 -3.79 7.22 17.47
C ASN A 255 -2.54 6.60 16.87
N LYS A 256 -2.39 5.27 16.92
CA LYS A 256 -1.29 4.54 16.29
C LYS A 256 -1.27 4.73 14.77
N ALA A 257 -2.44 4.60 14.10
CA ALA A 257 -2.55 4.77 12.65
C ALA A 257 -2.16 6.19 12.21
N LEU A 258 -2.63 7.24 12.92
CA LEU A 258 -2.27 8.62 12.63
C LEU A 258 -0.78 8.91 12.88
N ALA A 259 -0.20 8.35 13.94
CA ALA A 259 1.22 8.49 14.24
C ALA A 259 2.11 7.80 13.19
N LEU A 260 1.76 6.56 12.81
CA LEU A 260 2.43 5.82 11.72
C LEU A 260 2.41 6.61 10.42
N PHE A 261 1.24 7.14 10.06
CA PHE A 261 1.08 7.90 8.82
C PHE A 261 1.89 9.20 8.84
N SER A 262 1.87 9.95 9.94
CA SER A 262 2.64 11.19 10.09
C SER A 262 4.15 10.93 9.99
N TYR A 263 4.64 9.85 10.62
CA TYR A 263 6.03 9.43 10.49
C TYR A 263 6.37 9.01 9.06
N GLY A 264 5.48 8.21 8.43
CA GLY A 264 5.63 7.81 7.03
C GLY A 264 5.67 8.99 6.06
N GLN A 265 4.84 10.02 6.28
CA GLN A 265 4.87 11.25 5.50
C GLN A 265 6.20 12.00 5.62
N GLN A 266 6.76 12.07 6.83
CA GLN A 266 8.06 12.69 7.05
C GLN A 266 9.16 11.96 6.28
N VAL A 267 9.27 10.65 6.46
CA VAL A 267 10.28 9.82 5.79
C VAL A 267 10.13 9.88 4.26
N ALA A 268 8.90 9.79 3.74
CA ALA A 268 8.64 9.89 2.31
C ALA A 268 9.13 11.24 1.75
N LEU A 269 8.80 12.35 2.44
CA LEU A 269 9.16 13.68 2.00
C LEU A 269 10.68 13.91 2.02
N GLU A 270 11.39 13.41 3.03
CA GLU A 270 12.85 13.43 3.11
C GLU A 270 13.50 12.73 1.90
N ASN A 271 12.82 11.75 1.33
CA ASN A 271 13.25 11.00 0.14
C ASN A 271 12.61 11.49 -1.18
N GLY A 272 11.99 12.68 -1.19
CA GLY A 272 11.42 13.30 -2.39
C GLY A 272 10.09 12.70 -2.85
N LEU A 273 9.39 11.98 -1.97
CA LEU A 273 8.08 11.39 -2.20
C LEU A 273 7.01 12.02 -1.31
N ILE A 274 5.76 11.93 -1.72
CA ILE A 274 4.58 12.26 -0.91
C ILE A 274 3.85 10.97 -0.60
N LEU A 275 3.72 10.62 0.68
CA LEU A 275 2.78 9.61 1.14
C LEU A 275 1.39 10.23 1.22
N VAL A 276 0.51 9.80 0.34
CA VAL A 276 -0.80 10.40 0.06
C VAL A 276 -1.88 9.85 0.97
N ASP A 277 -1.99 8.55 1.01
CA ASP A 277 -2.86 7.75 1.88
C ASP A 277 -2.28 6.37 2.10
N THR A 278 -2.80 5.67 3.09
CA THR A 278 -2.41 4.29 3.39
C THR A 278 -3.50 3.56 4.17
N LYS A 279 -3.46 2.25 4.12
CA LYS A 279 -4.32 1.33 4.88
C LYS A 279 -3.47 0.58 5.92
N TYR A 280 -3.96 0.49 7.15
CA TYR A 280 -3.38 -0.32 8.21
C TYR A 280 -4.36 -1.36 8.72
N GLU A 281 -3.85 -2.50 9.13
CA GLU A 281 -4.58 -3.53 9.83
C GLU A 281 -3.94 -3.82 11.18
N PHE A 282 -4.77 -3.94 12.20
CA PHE A 282 -4.33 -4.22 13.57
C PHE A 282 -5.01 -5.49 14.09
N GLY A 283 -4.35 -6.12 15.04
CA GLY A 283 -4.87 -7.28 15.74
C GLY A 283 -4.41 -7.30 17.18
N LYS A 284 -5.09 -8.11 17.99
CA LYS A 284 -4.77 -8.34 19.38
C LYS A 284 -4.09 -9.69 19.53
N ALA A 285 -2.90 -9.71 20.10
CA ALA A 285 -2.21 -10.94 20.47
C ALA A 285 -2.86 -11.62 21.69
N ALA A 286 -2.46 -12.83 22.01
CA ALA A 286 -3.03 -13.60 23.13
C ALA A 286 -2.85 -12.93 24.49
N ASP A 287 -1.81 -12.12 24.66
CA ASP A 287 -1.54 -11.32 25.86
C ASP A 287 -2.33 -10.00 25.93
N GLY A 288 -3.18 -9.72 24.94
CA GLY A 288 -3.97 -8.50 24.83
C GLY A 288 -3.27 -7.35 24.14
N THR A 289 -2.01 -7.47 23.76
CA THR A 289 -1.25 -6.41 23.09
C THR A 289 -1.82 -6.14 21.70
N ILE A 290 -2.15 -4.88 21.41
CA ILE A 290 -2.57 -4.44 20.06
C ILE A 290 -1.33 -4.15 19.22
N MET A 291 -1.23 -4.84 18.08
CA MET A 291 -0.09 -4.75 17.18
C MET A 291 -0.52 -4.67 15.71
N LEU A 292 0.39 -4.16 14.91
CA LEU A 292 0.26 -4.08 13.45
C LEU A 292 0.46 -5.47 12.86
N VAL A 293 -0.48 -5.94 12.01
CA VAL A 293 -0.52 -7.35 11.55
C VAL A 293 -0.37 -7.53 10.04
N ASP A 294 -0.55 -6.48 9.25
CA ASP A 294 -0.40 -6.51 7.78
C ASP A 294 0.74 -5.59 7.33
N GLU A 295 0.83 -5.37 6.04
CA GLU A 295 1.86 -4.55 5.40
C GLU A 295 1.80 -3.06 5.81
N VAL A 296 2.95 -2.38 5.70
CA VAL A 296 3.10 -0.97 6.08
C VAL A 296 3.74 -0.20 4.94
N HIS A 297 3.06 0.87 4.49
CA HIS A 297 3.56 1.85 3.53
C HIS A 297 4.16 1.26 2.25
N THR A 298 3.66 0.11 1.84
CA THR A 298 4.07 -0.53 0.57
C THR A 298 3.41 0.17 -0.61
N PRO A 299 3.90 0.01 -1.83
CA PRO A 299 3.25 0.55 -3.02
C PRO A 299 1.87 -0.09 -3.31
N ASP A 300 1.49 -1.13 -2.58
CA ASP A 300 0.19 -1.79 -2.69
C ASP A 300 -0.83 -1.28 -1.66
N SER A 301 -0.42 -1.06 -0.41
CA SER A 301 -1.26 -0.52 0.66
C SER A 301 -1.33 1.00 0.69
N SER A 302 -0.48 1.70 -0.06
CA SER A 302 -0.32 3.16 0.00
C SER A 302 -0.22 3.78 -1.38
N ARG A 303 -0.65 5.07 -1.48
CA ARG A 303 -0.36 5.90 -2.65
C ARG A 303 0.86 6.77 -2.38
N TYR A 304 1.71 6.85 -3.40
CA TYR A 304 2.88 7.72 -3.39
C TYR A 304 2.97 8.56 -4.66
N TRP A 305 3.29 9.83 -4.48
CA TRP A 305 3.55 10.75 -5.59
C TRP A 305 4.98 11.29 -5.52
N ILE A 306 5.50 11.69 -6.69
CA ILE A 306 6.76 12.43 -6.78
C ILE A 306 6.56 13.84 -6.26
N ALA A 307 7.28 14.21 -5.18
CA ALA A 307 7.06 15.49 -4.48
C ALA A 307 7.42 16.70 -5.33
N ASN A 308 8.46 16.60 -6.16
CA ASN A 308 8.97 17.73 -6.94
C ASN A 308 8.00 18.19 -8.04
N SER A 309 7.31 17.26 -8.69
CA SER A 309 6.39 17.58 -9.77
C SER A 309 4.95 17.84 -9.30
N TYR A 310 4.62 17.50 -8.05
CA TYR A 310 3.24 17.57 -7.55
C TYR A 310 2.62 18.96 -7.71
N GLN A 311 3.28 20.02 -7.24
CA GLN A 311 2.67 21.35 -7.22
C GLN A 311 2.42 21.91 -8.62
N GLU A 312 3.34 21.69 -9.55
CA GLU A 312 3.20 22.12 -10.94
C GLU A 312 2.06 21.37 -11.63
N ARG A 313 2.02 20.04 -11.47
CA ARG A 313 0.97 19.20 -12.06
C ARG A 313 -0.39 19.51 -11.47
N PHE A 314 -0.49 19.69 -10.16
CA PHE A 314 -1.72 20.08 -9.48
C PHE A 314 -2.26 21.42 -10.00
N ASN A 315 -1.41 22.45 -10.10
CA ASN A 315 -1.80 23.76 -10.63
C ASN A 315 -2.24 23.72 -12.11
N SER A 316 -1.72 22.73 -12.85
CA SER A 316 -2.06 22.51 -14.28
C SER A 316 -3.26 21.57 -14.46
N GLY A 317 -3.87 21.06 -13.39
CA GLY A 317 -4.97 20.09 -13.47
C GLY A 317 -4.57 18.72 -14.01
N ILE A 318 -3.28 18.36 -13.93
CA ILE A 318 -2.71 17.09 -14.41
C ILE A 318 -2.55 16.13 -13.23
N GLU A 319 -2.82 14.85 -13.44
CA GLU A 319 -2.63 13.82 -12.41
C GLU A 319 -1.19 13.81 -11.87
N PRO A 320 -1.00 13.68 -10.56
CA PRO A 320 0.33 13.50 -9.98
C PRO A 320 1.05 12.26 -10.53
N GLU A 321 2.38 12.26 -10.47
CA GLU A 321 3.17 11.09 -10.88
C GLU A 321 3.11 10.01 -9.82
N ASN A 322 2.34 8.94 -10.10
CA ASN A 322 2.15 7.80 -9.22
C ASN A 322 3.32 6.81 -9.34
N VAL A 323 3.81 6.32 -8.19
CA VAL A 323 4.82 5.25 -8.10
C VAL A 323 4.26 3.99 -7.41
N ASP A 324 2.95 3.85 -7.42
CA ASP A 324 2.16 2.80 -6.78
C ASP A 324 1.16 2.17 -7.76
N LYS A 325 0.29 1.30 -7.26
CA LYS A 325 -0.68 0.56 -8.09
C LYS A 325 -1.75 1.43 -8.77
N GLU A 326 -1.90 2.72 -8.39
CA GLU A 326 -2.83 3.63 -9.06
C GLU A 326 -2.50 3.76 -10.55
N PHE A 327 -1.21 3.64 -10.91
CA PHE A 327 -0.75 3.61 -12.29
C PHE A 327 -1.48 2.54 -13.14
N LEU A 328 -1.62 1.33 -12.61
CA LEU A 328 -2.34 0.25 -13.30
C LEU A 328 -3.86 0.42 -13.22
N ARG A 329 -4.39 0.92 -12.10
CA ARG A 329 -5.82 1.19 -11.92
C ARG A 329 -6.37 2.16 -12.95
N LEU A 330 -5.64 3.25 -13.20
CA LEU A 330 -6.03 4.26 -14.19
C LEU A 330 -6.12 3.64 -15.59
N TRP A 331 -5.16 2.81 -15.97
CA TRP A 331 -5.22 2.11 -17.25
C TRP A 331 -6.47 1.23 -17.39
N PHE A 332 -6.81 0.42 -16.38
CA PHE A 332 -8.02 -0.40 -16.43
C PHE A 332 -9.29 0.44 -16.53
N LYS A 333 -9.40 1.55 -15.78
CA LYS A 333 -10.56 2.45 -15.87
C LYS A 333 -10.72 3.14 -17.23
N GLU A 334 -9.65 3.31 -17.96
CA GLU A 334 -9.67 3.86 -19.32
C GLU A 334 -10.07 2.82 -20.37
N HIS A 335 -9.87 1.52 -20.10
CA HIS A 335 -10.04 0.46 -21.09
C HIS A 335 -11.21 -0.48 -20.83
N CYS A 336 -11.81 -0.47 -19.64
CA CYS A 336 -12.93 -1.33 -19.26
C CYS A 336 -13.70 -0.77 -18.04
N ASN A 337 -14.84 -1.40 -17.69
CA ASN A 337 -15.44 -1.24 -16.38
C ASN A 337 -14.95 -2.37 -15.45
N PRO A 338 -13.94 -2.13 -14.59
CA PRO A 338 -13.31 -3.21 -13.84
C PRO A 338 -14.20 -3.84 -12.76
N TYR A 339 -15.34 -3.23 -12.43
CA TYR A 339 -16.32 -3.78 -11.49
C TYR A 339 -17.37 -4.64 -12.17
N GLU A 340 -17.82 -4.28 -13.39
CA GLU A 340 -18.97 -4.90 -14.05
C GLU A 340 -18.57 -5.87 -15.15
N ASP A 341 -17.47 -5.61 -15.86
CA ASP A 341 -17.05 -6.46 -16.98
C ASP A 341 -16.66 -7.86 -16.48
N GLU A 342 -17.30 -8.89 -17.04
CA GLU A 342 -17.04 -10.28 -16.67
C GLU A 342 -15.57 -10.67 -16.96
N VAL A 343 -15.06 -10.26 -18.12
CA VAL A 343 -13.70 -10.52 -18.57
C VAL A 343 -12.95 -9.20 -18.71
N LEU A 344 -11.87 -9.06 -17.93
CA LEU A 344 -11.01 -7.88 -18.03
C LEU A 344 -9.97 -8.03 -19.15
N PRO A 345 -9.59 -6.93 -19.81
CA PRO A 345 -8.51 -6.96 -20.79
C PRO A 345 -7.18 -7.32 -20.10
N GLU A 346 -6.30 -7.99 -20.83
CA GLU A 346 -4.94 -8.24 -20.36
C GLU A 346 -4.12 -6.93 -20.38
N ALA A 347 -3.48 -6.61 -19.26
CA ALA A 347 -2.59 -5.44 -19.20
C ALA A 347 -1.38 -5.61 -20.12
N PRO A 348 -1.00 -4.58 -20.91
CA PRO A 348 0.18 -4.65 -21.78
C PRO A 348 1.45 -5.01 -21.00
N LYS A 349 2.32 -5.81 -21.60
CA LYS A 349 3.55 -6.30 -20.97
C LYS A 349 4.51 -5.18 -20.56
N ASP A 350 4.61 -4.15 -21.35
CA ASP A 350 5.40 -2.95 -21.08
C ASP A 350 4.84 -2.18 -19.88
N LEU A 351 3.50 -2.07 -19.75
CA LEU A 351 2.85 -1.48 -18.59
C LEU A 351 3.12 -2.28 -17.31
N VAL A 352 3.07 -3.61 -17.39
CA VAL A 352 3.38 -4.51 -16.26
C VAL A 352 4.85 -4.37 -15.84
N CYS A 353 5.78 -4.33 -16.79
CA CYS A 353 7.21 -4.12 -16.51
C CYS A 353 7.48 -2.73 -15.93
N GLU A 354 6.80 -1.69 -16.44
CA GLU A 354 6.91 -0.33 -15.89
C GLU A 354 6.41 -0.27 -14.44
N LEU A 355 5.32 -0.97 -14.10
CA LEU A 355 4.86 -1.03 -12.72
C LEU A 355 5.84 -1.77 -11.81
N ALA A 356 6.47 -2.85 -12.30
CA ALA A 356 7.54 -3.54 -11.57
C ALA A 356 8.71 -2.60 -11.28
N TRP A 357 9.13 -1.79 -12.27
CA TRP A 357 10.14 -0.74 -12.07
C TRP A 357 9.71 0.28 -11.00
N ARG A 358 8.48 0.80 -11.06
CA ARG A 358 7.97 1.78 -10.09
C ARG A 358 7.96 1.24 -8.67
N TYR A 359 7.65 -0.03 -8.50
CA TYR A 359 7.67 -0.69 -7.20
C TYR A 359 9.09 -0.83 -6.65
N ILE A 360 10.03 -1.26 -7.49
CA ILE A 360 11.45 -1.34 -7.12
C ILE A 360 12.02 0.06 -6.84
N PHE A 361 11.70 1.03 -7.68
CA PHE A 361 12.09 2.43 -7.48
C PHE A 361 11.62 2.97 -6.12
N LEU A 362 10.35 2.73 -5.75
CA LEU A 362 9.83 3.13 -4.44
C LEU A 362 10.61 2.48 -3.30
N PHE A 363 10.83 1.16 -3.38
CA PHE A 363 11.63 0.43 -2.40
C PHE A 363 13.03 1.04 -2.25
N GLU A 364 13.76 1.19 -3.34
CA GLU A 364 15.12 1.74 -3.32
C GLU A 364 15.16 3.17 -2.78
N THR A 365 14.17 3.99 -3.14
CA THR A 365 14.06 5.39 -2.71
C THR A 365 13.80 5.50 -1.21
N ILE A 366 12.82 4.74 -0.68
CA ILE A 366 12.43 4.81 0.73
C ILE A 366 13.47 4.16 1.64
N THR A 367 14.02 3.00 1.22
CA THR A 367 14.95 2.24 2.06
C THR A 367 16.39 2.70 1.93
N ASN A 368 16.70 3.47 0.88
CA ASN A 368 18.06 3.83 0.46
C ASN A 368 18.94 2.58 0.26
N SER A 369 18.36 1.49 -0.25
CA SER A 369 19.01 0.20 -0.47
C SER A 369 18.76 -0.26 -1.90
N LYS A 370 19.73 -0.93 -2.51
CA LYS A 370 19.56 -1.49 -3.84
C LYS A 370 18.72 -2.78 -3.79
N PHE A 371 17.71 -2.84 -4.66
CA PHE A 371 16.91 -4.05 -4.82
C PHE A 371 17.75 -5.17 -5.43
N GLN A 372 17.66 -6.35 -4.84
CA GLN A 372 18.43 -7.51 -5.30
C GLN A 372 17.62 -8.27 -6.35
N LEU A 373 17.85 -7.93 -7.61
CA LEU A 373 17.29 -8.71 -8.70
C LEU A 373 17.79 -10.16 -8.66
N PRO A 374 16.96 -11.15 -9.02
CA PRO A 374 17.47 -12.49 -9.30
C PRO A 374 18.54 -12.39 -10.40
N VAL A 375 19.66 -13.04 -10.21
CA VAL A 375 20.76 -13.02 -11.22
C VAL A 375 20.22 -13.68 -12.49
N SER A 376 20.06 -12.92 -13.57
CA SER A 376 19.70 -13.48 -14.88
C SER A 376 20.86 -14.29 -15.42
N GLU A 377 20.60 -15.35 -16.21
CA GLU A 377 21.64 -16.12 -16.90
C GLU A 377 22.58 -15.21 -17.70
N VAL A 378 22.07 -14.11 -18.27
CA VAL A 378 22.83 -13.13 -19.06
C VAL A 378 23.82 -12.34 -18.18
N ALA A 379 23.45 -11.98 -16.96
CA ALA A 379 24.36 -11.31 -16.01
C ALA A 379 25.44 -12.29 -15.51
N TYR A 380 25.10 -13.56 -15.37
CA TYR A 380 26.06 -14.63 -15.07
C TYR A 380 27.11 -14.80 -16.17
N TYR A 381 26.70 -14.80 -17.43
CA TYR A 381 27.64 -14.82 -18.57
C TYR A 381 28.54 -13.58 -18.60
N LYS A 382 28.05 -12.39 -18.32
CA LYS A 382 28.84 -11.16 -18.29
C LYS A 382 29.85 -11.10 -17.12
N LEU A 383 29.54 -11.70 -15.97
CA LEU A 383 30.42 -11.69 -14.79
C LEU A 383 31.53 -12.74 -14.85
N TYR A 384 31.32 -13.86 -15.55
CA TYR A 384 32.20 -15.02 -15.52
C TYR A 384 32.87 -15.37 -16.85
N PHE A 385 32.50 -14.72 -17.96
CA PHE A 385 33.06 -14.94 -19.29
C PHE A 385 33.87 -13.76 -19.86
N THR A 386 34.43 -12.89 -19.01
CA THR A 386 35.59 -12.11 -19.47
C THR A 386 36.79 -13.07 -19.53
N PRO A 387 37.53 -13.10 -20.65
CA PRO A 387 38.59 -14.10 -20.85
C PRO A 387 39.79 -13.79 -19.97
N VAL A 388 39.90 -14.46 -18.87
CA VAL A 388 41.12 -14.61 -18.07
C VAL A 388 41.39 -16.10 -17.91
N GLY A 389 42.30 -16.64 -18.76
CA GLY A 389 43.09 -17.83 -18.57
C GLY A 389 42.41 -19.10 -18.01
N SER A 390 42.14 -20.06 -18.91
CA SER A 390 42.14 -21.52 -18.71
C SER A 390 41.94 -22.05 -17.28
N GLY A 391 40.71 -22.42 -16.99
CA GLY A 391 40.36 -23.24 -15.83
C GLY A 391 38.88 -23.62 -15.88
N HIS A 392 38.56 -24.82 -16.34
CA HIS A 392 37.19 -25.35 -16.37
C HIS A 392 36.70 -25.55 -14.95
N ILE A 393 35.81 -24.67 -14.49
CA ILE A 393 34.92 -24.94 -13.37
C ILE A 393 33.50 -24.78 -13.90
N ASN A 394 32.87 -25.91 -14.26
CA ASN A 394 31.43 -26.00 -14.52
C ASN A 394 30.67 -25.80 -13.20
N PHE A 395 30.41 -24.57 -12.81
CA PHE A 395 29.34 -24.25 -11.85
C PHE A 395 28.08 -23.93 -12.66
N LEU A 396 27.29 -24.96 -12.96
CA LEU A 396 25.88 -24.82 -13.27
C LEU A 396 25.15 -24.36 -12.01
N LEU A 397 25.20 -23.06 -11.72
CA LEU A 397 24.25 -22.42 -10.81
C LEU A 397 22.96 -22.21 -11.62
N SER A 398 22.18 -23.30 -11.81
CA SER A 398 20.75 -23.14 -12.13
C SER A 398 20.17 -22.29 -11.02
N GLN A 399 19.50 -21.20 -11.36
CA GLN A 399 18.72 -20.44 -10.36
C GLN A 399 17.72 -21.43 -9.76
N GLU A 400 17.80 -21.60 -8.43
CA GLU A 400 16.82 -22.40 -7.69
C GLU A 400 15.42 -21.81 -7.96
N PRO A 401 14.45 -22.59 -8.43
CA PRO A 401 13.10 -22.11 -8.65
C PRO A 401 12.54 -21.44 -7.40
N ILE A 402 11.82 -20.34 -7.57
CA ILE A 402 11.30 -19.55 -6.44
C ILE A 402 10.51 -20.39 -5.44
N HIS A 403 9.76 -21.39 -5.94
CA HIS A 403 9.00 -22.32 -5.10
C HIS A 403 9.90 -23.18 -4.22
N ASP A 404 10.98 -23.72 -4.77
CA ASP A 404 11.93 -24.59 -4.05
C ASP A 404 12.67 -23.78 -2.99
N ARG A 405 13.11 -22.58 -3.33
CA ARG A 405 13.73 -21.61 -2.40
C ARG A 405 12.82 -21.32 -1.21
N ILE A 406 11.56 -20.95 -1.47
CA ILE A 406 10.57 -20.64 -0.43
C ILE A 406 10.31 -21.89 0.43
N THR A 407 10.07 -23.04 -0.18
CA THR A 407 9.82 -24.31 0.52
C THR A 407 10.96 -24.65 1.46
N ARG A 408 12.20 -24.61 0.98
CA ARG A 408 13.40 -24.87 1.78
C ARG A 408 13.56 -23.88 2.94
N ASN A 409 13.40 -22.59 2.67
CA ASN A 409 13.59 -21.54 3.68
C ASN A 409 12.52 -21.60 4.78
N VAL A 410 11.26 -21.85 4.42
CA VAL A 410 10.16 -22.02 5.38
C VAL A 410 10.33 -23.30 6.20
N SER A 411 10.69 -24.43 5.55
CA SER A 411 10.95 -25.70 6.27
C SER A 411 12.05 -25.55 7.32
N ASN A 412 13.15 -24.89 6.97
CA ASN A 412 14.26 -24.63 7.91
C ASN A 412 13.81 -23.74 9.08
N ALA A 413 13.05 -22.67 8.79
CA ALA A 413 12.58 -21.76 9.84
C ALA A 413 11.61 -22.46 10.80
N LEU A 414 10.64 -23.21 10.30
CA LEU A 414 9.66 -23.91 11.16
C LEU A 414 10.29 -25.05 11.98
N SER A 415 11.41 -25.61 11.53
CA SER A 415 12.15 -26.63 12.30
C SER A 415 12.84 -26.06 13.53
N SER A 416 12.94 -24.73 13.66
CA SER A 416 13.58 -24.02 14.79
C SER A 416 12.56 -23.49 15.81
N PHE A 417 11.27 -23.62 15.57
CA PHE A 417 10.18 -23.33 16.51
C PHE A 417 9.72 -24.60 17.23
#